data_2af8a0ccf9b61e6340e740849b8262c1
#
_entry.id   2af8a0ccf9b61e6340e740849b8262c1
#
_cell.length_a   1.000
_cell.length_b   1.000
_cell.length_c   1.000
_cell.angle_alpha   90.00
_cell.angle_beta   90.00
_cell.angle_gamma   90.00
#
_symmetry.space_group_name_H-M   'P 1'
#
loop_
_entity.id
_entity.type
_entity.pdbx_description
1 polymer ?
#
loop_
_entity_poly.entity_id
_entity_poly.type
_entity_poly.pdbx_seq_one_letter_code
_entity_poly.pdbx_strand_id
1 'polypeptide(L)'
;IVICFNGYNGLAIVDAQDKTDVELISQLTYNQSGYTHQGWVGENHTYCFFNDELDEENFGFNTRTYILNISDLNNPEIEGYYEASTTAIDHNMYIIGDKLYQSNYLSGLRILDVTNAENGDLELVGYFDTNPESDGPQMTGAWSNYPYFPSGNIAVSTFTHFFMVRPSDSISPSPVTVEDAEVELAAVYPNPSRNVIQVAGFDGETHLALYDVNGQLVKSWEGLPVSAGLNLSIMEIPGGLYVLKGLETGRLARFLVAK
;
A
#
# COMPACT_ATOMS: atom_id res chain seq x y z
N ILE A 1 -2.17 -0.56 -13.42
CA ILE A 1 -2.46 -1.99 -13.26
C ILE A 1 -3.12 -2.21 -11.93
N VAL A 2 -4.12 -3.10 -11.87
CA VAL A 2 -4.80 -3.55 -10.65
C VAL A 2 -4.76 -5.07 -10.60
N ILE A 3 -4.42 -5.63 -9.43
CA ILE A 3 -4.53 -7.05 -9.15
C ILE A 3 -5.77 -7.25 -8.28
N CYS A 4 -6.71 -8.04 -8.78
CA CYS A 4 -7.97 -8.32 -8.13
C CYS A 4 -7.93 -9.73 -7.53
N PHE A 5 -8.13 -9.82 -6.22
CA PHE A 5 -8.33 -11.09 -5.51
C PHE A 5 -9.82 -11.40 -5.58
N ASN A 6 -10.19 -12.39 -6.41
CA ASN A 6 -11.54 -12.56 -6.94
C ASN A 6 -12.27 -13.78 -6.32
N GLY A 7 -12.00 -14.05 -5.06
CA GLY A 7 -12.63 -15.12 -4.30
C GLY A 7 -12.50 -16.49 -4.97
N TYR A 8 -13.61 -17.14 -5.23
CA TYR A 8 -13.66 -18.49 -5.86
C TYR A 8 -13.12 -18.53 -7.31
N ASN A 9 -12.86 -17.37 -7.93
CA ASN A 9 -12.36 -17.27 -9.30
C ASN A 9 -10.84 -17.01 -9.37
N GLY A 10 -10.14 -17.08 -8.24
CA GLY A 10 -8.69 -16.86 -8.16
C GLY A 10 -8.31 -15.39 -8.29
N LEU A 11 -7.36 -15.08 -9.13
CA LEU A 11 -6.80 -13.73 -9.33
C LEU A 11 -7.09 -13.23 -10.74
N ALA A 12 -7.28 -11.92 -10.88
CA ALA A 12 -7.32 -11.25 -12.17
C ALA A 12 -6.38 -10.05 -12.17
N ILE A 13 -5.63 -9.86 -13.24
CA ILE A 13 -4.80 -8.68 -13.48
C ILE A 13 -5.45 -7.85 -14.57
N VAL A 14 -5.71 -6.59 -14.30
CA VAL A 14 -6.41 -5.69 -15.21
C VAL A 14 -5.63 -4.39 -15.45
N ASP A 15 -5.70 -3.88 -16.67
CA ASP A 15 -5.32 -2.51 -16.97
C ASP A 15 -6.52 -1.59 -16.70
N ALA A 16 -6.36 -0.67 -15.78
CA ALA A 16 -7.33 0.33 -15.40
C ALA A 16 -6.75 1.76 -15.55
N GLN A 17 -5.80 1.97 -16.46
CA GLN A 17 -5.27 3.29 -16.76
C GLN A 17 -6.38 4.19 -17.33
N ASP A 18 -7.17 3.64 -18.24
CA ASP A 18 -8.44 4.24 -18.63
C ASP A 18 -9.57 3.61 -17.82
N LYS A 19 -10.11 4.38 -16.87
CA LYS A 19 -11.21 3.92 -16.00
C LYS A 19 -12.54 3.69 -16.73
N THR A 20 -12.66 4.17 -17.96
CA THR A 20 -13.84 3.98 -18.80
C THR A 20 -13.73 2.76 -19.71
N ASP A 21 -12.53 2.20 -19.85
CA ASP A 21 -12.23 1.03 -20.65
C ASP A 21 -11.20 0.15 -19.92
N VAL A 22 -11.68 -0.66 -18.98
CA VAL A 22 -10.84 -1.55 -18.19
C VAL A 22 -10.64 -2.85 -18.92
N GLU A 23 -9.38 -3.20 -19.21
CA GLU A 23 -9.02 -4.40 -19.96
C GLU A 23 -8.49 -5.51 -19.06
N LEU A 24 -8.95 -6.73 -19.27
CA LEU A 24 -8.38 -7.92 -18.61
C LEU A 24 -7.05 -8.28 -19.29
N ILE A 25 -5.96 -8.25 -18.51
CA ILE A 25 -4.64 -8.70 -18.96
C ILE A 25 -4.52 -10.20 -18.83
N SER A 26 -4.77 -10.73 -17.62
CA SER A 26 -4.68 -12.16 -17.33
C SER A 26 -5.59 -12.57 -16.17
N GLN A 27 -5.85 -13.86 -16.10
CA GLN A 27 -6.56 -14.47 -14.98
C GLN A 27 -5.83 -15.75 -14.57
N LEU A 28 -5.62 -15.93 -13.27
CA LEU A 28 -4.98 -17.11 -12.70
C LEU A 28 -5.95 -17.82 -11.76
N THR A 29 -6.11 -19.12 -11.98
CA THR A 29 -6.72 -20.05 -11.03
C THR A 29 -5.69 -21.08 -10.60
N TYR A 30 -5.83 -21.61 -9.39
CA TYR A 30 -4.90 -22.60 -8.84
C TYR A 30 -5.67 -23.75 -8.20
N ASN A 31 -4.99 -24.87 -8.02
CA ASN A 31 -5.61 -26.06 -7.48
C ASN A 31 -5.95 -25.90 -6.00
N GLN A 32 -7.11 -26.42 -5.59
CA GLN A 32 -7.60 -26.32 -4.21
C GLN A 32 -7.71 -24.85 -3.71
N SER A 33 -8.15 -23.96 -4.59
CA SER A 33 -8.56 -22.63 -4.22
C SER A 33 -9.86 -22.70 -3.41
N GLY A 34 -9.85 -22.11 -2.22
CA GLY A 34 -11.02 -21.90 -1.38
C GLY A 34 -11.64 -20.55 -1.67
N TYR A 35 -10.98 -19.46 -1.25
CA TYR A 35 -11.41 -18.09 -1.46
C TYR A 35 -10.21 -17.15 -1.50
N THR A 36 -9.70 -16.84 -2.69
CA THR A 36 -8.60 -15.88 -2.86
C THR A 36 -9.05 -14.52 -2.35
N HIS A 37 -8.55 -14.11 -1.19
CA HIS A 37 -9.14 -13.03 -0.43
C HIS A 37 -8.39 -11.72 -0.58
N GLN A 38 -7.09 -11.70 -0.27
CA GLN A 38 -6.31 -10.48 -0.22
C GLN A 38 -4.84 -10.77 -0.52
N GLY A 39 -4.14 -9.77 -0.98
CA GLY A 39 -2.70 -9.84 -1.18
C GLY A 39 -2.07 -8.45 -1.28
N TRP A 40 -0.75 -8.43 -1.36
CA TRP A 40 0.03 -7.21 -1.46
C TRP A 40 1.21 -7.38 -2.41
N VAL A 41 1.46 -6.37 -3.22
CA VAL A 41 2.60 -6.36 -4.15
C VAL A 41 3.85 -5.93 -3.41
N GLY A 42 4.92 -6.68 -3.58
CA GLY A 42 6.25 -6.30 -3.07
C GLY A 42 6.76 -5.01 -3.72
N GLU A 43 7.63 -4.30 -3.03
CA GLU A 43 8.09 -2.97 -3.47
C GLU A 43 8.85 -2.96 -4.81
N ASN A 44 9.49 -4.08 -5.16
CA ASN A 44 10.17 -4.25 -6.44
C ASN A 44 9.20 -4.56 -7.62
N HIS A 45 7.89 -4.73 -7.32
CA HIS A 45 6.84 -5.07 -8.28
C HIS A 45 7.07 -6.36 -9.08
N THR A 46 7.94 -7.26 -8.58
CA THR A 46 8.22 -8.55 -9.21
C THR A 46 7.32 -9.64 -8.63
N TYR A 47 7.02 -9.55 -7.34
CA TYR A 47 6.20 -10.52 -6.62
C TYR A 47 4.97 -9.87 -6.01
N CYS A 48 3.88 -10.63 -6.03
CA CYS A 48 2.68 -10.38 -5.26
C CYS A 48 2.49 -11.55 -4.29
N PHE A 49 2.25 -11.23 -3.04
CA PHE A 49 1.93 -12.23 -2.01
C PHE A 49 0.44 -12.21 -1.77
N PHE A 50 -0.17 -13.38 -1.65
CA PHE A 50 -1.62 -13.45 -1.45
C PHE A 50 -1.99 -14.65 -0.58
N ASN A 51 -3.20 -14.63 -0.08
CA ASN A 51 -3.80 -15.66 0.75
C ASN A 51 -5.14 -16.16 0.23
N ASP A 52 -5.56 -17.31 0.76
CA ASP A 52 -6.83 -17.97 0.45
C ASP A 52 -7.59 -18.26 1.74
N GLU A 53 -8.57 -17.41 2.08
CA GLU A 53 -9.25 -17.38 3.38
C GLU A 53 -10.04 -18.67 3.73
N LEU A 54 -10.25 -19.56 2.78
CA LEU A 54 -11.07 -20.77 3.02
C LEU A 54 -10.33 -22.09 2.74
N ASP A 55 -9.05 -22.08 2.40
CA ASP A 55 -8.37 -23.32 2.08
C ASP A 55 -8.09 -24.17 3.34
N GLU A 56 -7.89 -23.58 4.51
CA GLU A 56 -7.78 -24.30 5.78
C GLU A 56 -9.09 -25.00 6.14
N GLU A 57 -10.23 -24.32 6.01
CA GLU A 57 -11.54 -24.88 6.34
C GLU A 57 -11.98 -25.93 5.31
N ASN A 58 -11.78 -25.67 4.02
CA ASN A 58 -12.26 -26.52 2.94
C ASN A 58 -11.40 -27.75 2.72
N PHE A 59 -10.09 -27.66 2.93
CA PHE A 59 -9.14 -28.72 2.58
C PHE A 59 -8.31 -29.22 3.76
N GLY A 60 -8.38 -28.54 4.91
CA GLY A 60 -7.65 -28.92 6.12
C GLY A 60 -6.16 -28.58 6.03
N PHE A 61 -5.80 -27.55 5.28
CA PHE A 61 -4.43 -27.08 5.19
C PHE A 61 -4.01 -26.32 6.44
N ASN A 62 -2.72 -26.14 6.61
CA ASN A 62 -2.21 -25.09 7.46
C ASN A 62 -2.29 -23.76 6.69
N THR A 63 -2.22 -22.63 7.42
CA THR A 63 -2.19 -21.30 6.85
C THR A 63 -1.12 -21.16 5.76
N ARG A 64 -1.49 -20.68 4.57
CA ARG A 64 -0.59 -20.55 3.42
C ARG A 64 -0.51 -19.13 2.90
N THR A 65 0.72 -18.68 2.64
CA THR A 65 0.97 -17.43 1.92
C THR A 65 1.60 -17.76 0.59
N TYR A 66 0.90 -17.52 -0.49
CA TYR A 66 1.34 -17.81 -1.85
C TYR A 66 2.27 -16.70 -2.38
N ILE A 67 3.25 -17.11 -3.19
CA ILE A 67 4.22 -16.24 -3.86
C ILE A 67 3.91 -16.25 -5.34
N LEU A 68 3.42 -15.14 -5.87
CA LEU A 68 3.05 -14.97 -7.27
C LEU A 68 4.11 -14.11 -7.97
N ASN A 69 4.79 -14.66 -8.96
CA ASN A 69 5.64 -13.90 -9.85
C ASN A 69 4.77 -13.13 -10.86
N ILE A 70 4.89 -11.82 -10.85
CA ILE A 70 4.16 -10.88 -11.71
C ILE A 70 5.08 -10.11 -12.65
N SER A 71 6.31 -10.58 -12.89
CA SER A 71 7.23 -9.95 -13.81
C SER A 71 6.72 -9.95 -15.27
N ASP A 72 5.93 -10.97 -15.63
CA ASP A 72 5.11 -10.99 -16.83
C ASP A 72 3.63 -10.98 -16.45
N LEU A 73 2.97 -9.83 -16.59
CA LEU A 73 1.56 -9.66 -16.24
C LEU A 73 0.63 -10.48 -17.14
N ASN A 74 1.06 -10.91 -18.32
CA ASN A 74 0.26 -11.75 -19.21
C ASN A 74 0.32 -13.23 -18.81
N ASN A 75 1.37 -13.63 -18.08
CA ASN A 75 1.59 -15.00 -17.64
C ASN A 75 2.13 -15.05 -16.21
N PRO A 76 1.33 -14.63 -15.18
CA PRO A 76 1.74 -14.69 -13.79
C PRO A 76 1.84 -16.15 -13.32
N GLU A 77 2.86 -16.48 -12.52
CA GLU A 77 3.14 -17.85 -12.07
C GLU A 77 3.29 -17.92 -10.55
N ILE A 78 2.70 -18.95 -9.93
CA ILE A 78 2.90 -19.24 -8.51
C ILE A 78 4.25 -19.98 -8.37
N GLU A 79 5.24 -19.33 -7.76
CA GLU A 79 6.58 -19.89 -7.52
C GLU A 79 6.60 -20.86 -6.32
N GLY A 80 5.72 -20.65 -5.35
CA GLY A 80 5.63 -21.43 -4.14
C GLY A 80 4.70 -20.82 -3.10
N TYR A 81 4.82 -21.31 -1.89
CA TYR A 81 4.09 -20.75 -0.75
C TYR A 81 4.84 -21.01 0.56
N TYR A 82 4.69 -20.11 1.50
CA TYR A 82 4.99 -20.36 2.90
C TYR A 82 3.84 -21.16 3.52
N GLU A 83 4.14 -22.16 4.34
CA GLU A 83 3.16 -22.90 5.13
C GLU A 83 3.48 -22.72 6.62
N ALA A 84 2.52 -22.22 7.39
CA ALA A 84 2.64 -22.06 8.83
C ALA A 84 2.53 -23.42 9.55
N SER A 85 2.83 -23.43 10.85
CA SER A 85 2.64 -24.61 11.70
C SER A 85 1.22 -24.73 12.29
N THR A 86 0.34 -23.76 12.00
CA THR A 86 -1.02 -23.65 12.53
C THR A 86 -2.05 -23.73 11.41
N THR A 87 -3.28 -24.05 11.76
CA THR A 87 -4.43 -24.11 10.84
C THR A 87 -5.30 -22.85 10.94
N ALA A 88 -4.82 -21.78 11.58
CA ALA A 88 -5.58 -20.54 11.69
C ALA A 88 -5.77 -19.94 10.29
N ILE A 89 -7.00 -19.52 10.01
CA ILE A 89 -7.35 -18.87 8.74
C ILE A 89 -6.57 -17.58 8.59
N ASP A 90 -5.98 -17.36 7.42
CA ASP A 90 -5.36 -16.10 7.07
C ASP A 90 -6.39 -15.07 6.57
N HIS A 91 -6.05 -13.78 6.67
CA HIS A 91 -7.00 -12.75 6.29
C HIS A 91 -6.35 -11.57 5.58
N ASN A 92 -5.78 -10.60 6.29
CA ASN A 92 -5.24 -9.39 5.69
C ASN A 92 -3.73 -9.30 5.80
N MET A 93 -3.07 -8.74 4.77
CA MET A 93 -1.61 -8.57 4.76
C MET A 93 -1.20 -7.24 4.18
N TYR A 94 0.02 -6.79 4.56
CA TYR A 94 0.66 -5.56 4.09
C TYR A 94 2.17 -5.75 4.04
N ILE A 95 2.87 -5.03 3.16
CA ILE A 95 4.34 -5.09 3.05
C ILE A 95 4.96 -3.74 3.37
N ILE A 96 6.08 -3.77 4.08
CA ILE A 96 7.03 -2.66 4.20
C ILE A 96 8.43 -3.23 4.00
N GLY A 97 9.13 -2.77 2.98
CA GLY A 97 10.46 -3.26 2.64
C GLY A 97 10.43 -4.76 2.37
N ASP A 98 11.21 -5.48 3.14
CA ASP A 98 11.36 -6.93 3.08
C ASP A 98 10.48 -7.70 4.08
N LYS A 99 9.51 -7.04 4.71
CA LYS A 99 8.65 -7.67 5.72
C LYS A 99 7.18 -7.63 5.32
N LEU A 100 6.55 -8.81 5.35
CA LEU A 100 5.13 -9.02 5.15
C LEU A 100 4.44 -9.18 6.51
N TYR A 101 3.44 -8.37 6.79
CA TYR A 101 2.67 -8.35 8.02
C TYR A 101 1.28 -8.92 7.78
N GLN A 102 1.00 -10.09 8.34
CA GLN A 102 -0.27 -10.80 8.19
C GLN A 102 -1.09 -10.80 9.46
N SER A 103 -2.40 -10.66 9.31
CA SER A 103 -3.39 -10.90 10.36
C SER A 103 -4.08 -12.22 10.06
N ASN A 104 -3.78 -13.24 10.86
CA ASN A 104 -4.23 -14.61 10.64
C ASN A 104 -5.18 -15.02 11.77
N TYR A 105 -6.35 -14.41 11.81
CA TYR A 105 -7.42 -14.63 12.78
C TYR A 105 -6.93 -15.09 14.18
N LEU A 106 -7.16 -16.36 14.57
CA LEU A 106 -6.80 -16.85 15.90
C LEU A 106 -5.30 -16.86 16.18
N SER A 107 -4.45 -17.03 15.16
CA SER A 107 -3.00 -16.99 15.39
C SER A 107 -2.40 -15.58 15.46
N GLY A 108 -3.22 -14.53 15.28
CA GLY A 108 -2.82 -13.15 15.49
C GLY A 108 -1.99 -12.55 14.36
N LEU A 109 -1.04 -11.68 14.70
CA LEU A 109 -0.10 -11.06 13.77
C LEU A 109 1.07 -12.00 13.49
N ARG A 110 1.41 -12.21 12.22
CA ARG A 110 2.61 -12.91 11.74
C ARG A 110 3.42 -11.97 10.87
N ILE A 111 4.75 -12.02 11.01
CA ILE A 111 5.68 -11.20 10.23
C ILE A 111 6.61 -12.16 9.49
N LEU A 112 6.53 -12.14 8.17
CA LEU A 112 7.37 -12.96 7.30
C LEU A 112 8.45 -12.09 6.63
N ASP A 113 9.65 -12.63 6.50
CA ASP A 113 10.70 -12.11 5.64
C ASP A 113 10.46 -12.58 4.21
N VAL A 114 10.45 -11.66 3.25
CA VAL A 114 10.18 -11.93 1.83
C VAL A 114 11.42 -11.82 0.94
N THR A 115 12.61 -11.67 1.52
CA THR A 115 13.86 -11.49 0.75
C THR A 115 14.18 -12.65 -0.18
N ASN A 116 13.75 -13.86 0.18
CA ASN A 116 13.99 -15.09 -0.59
C ASN A 116 12.82 -15.51 -1.48
N ALA A 117 11.90 -14.61 -1.77
CA ALA A 117 10.72 -14.91 -2.59
C ALA A 117 11.08 -15.45 -3.98
N GLU A 118 12.22 -15.06 -4.55
CA GLU A 118 12.74 -15.57 -5.83
C GLU A 118 13.03 -17.08 -5.81
N ASN A 119 13.24 -17.65 -4.63
CA ASN A 119 13.46 -19.09 -4.42
C ASN A 119 12.19 -19.82 -3.99
N GLY A 120 11.04 -19.14 -4.00
CA GLY A 120 9.77 -19.68 -3.52
C GLY A 120 9.70 -19.86 -2.00
N ASP A 121 10.51 -19.10 -1.23
CA ASP A 121 10.68 -19.28 0.21
C ASP A 121 10.43 -17.98 0.99
N LEU A 122 9.71 -18.09 2.12
CA LEU A 122 9.48 -17.02 3.09
C LEU A 122 9.81 -17.54 4.49
N GLU A 123 10.29 -16.66 5.37
CA GLU A 123 10.66 -17.02 6.73
C GLU A 123 9.81 -16.29 7.78
N LEU A 124 9.25 -17.01 8.74
CA LEU A 124 8.59 -16.39 9.90
C LEU A 124 9.65 -15.79 10.83
N VAL A 125 9.71 -14.46 10.92
CA VAL A 125 10.67 -13.72 11.72
C VAL A 125 10.09 -13.11 12.98
N GLY A 126 8.76 -13.01 13.09
CA GLY A 126 8.11 -12.48 14.28
C GLY A 126 6.62 -12.76 14.33
N TYR A 127 6.06 -12.70 15.53
CA TYR A 127 4.62 -12.84 15.72
C TYR A 127 4.14 -12.16 17.01
N PHE A 128 2.87 -11.84 17.01
CA PHE A 128 2.13 -11.45 18.22
C PHE A 128 0.81 -12.22 18.25
N ASP A 129 0.74 -13.23 19.10
CA ASP A 129 -0.43 -14.06 19.28
C ASP A 129 -1.51 -13.30 20.07
N THR A 130 -2.68 -13.12 19.46
CA THR A 130 -3.83 -12.44 20.08
C THR A 130 -4.79 -13.40 20.76
N ASN A 131 -4.59 -14.72 20.62
CA ASN A 131 -5.45 -15.75 21.21
C ASN A 131 -4.67 -17.03 21.55
N PRO A 132 -3.80 -17.02 22.58
CA PRO A 132 -2.89 -18.13 22.88
C PRO A 132 -3.56 -19.48 23.20
N GLU A 133 -4.87 -19.53 23.29
CA GLU A 133 -5.62 -20.74 23.65
C GLU A 133 -6.02 -21.59 22.43
N SER A 134 -5.97 -21.03 21.20
CA SER A 134 -6.37 -21.73 19.98
C SER A 134 -5.83 -21.08 18.71
N ASP A 135 -5.37 -21.94 17.80
CA ASP A 135 -4.93 -21.61 16.44
C ASP A 135 -5.75 -22.38 15.38
N GLY A 136 -6.98 -22.72 15.68
CA GLY A 136 -7.86 -23.47 14.77
C GLY A 136 -8.43 -22.63 13.62
N PRO A 137 -9.05 -23.26 12.62
CA PRO A 137 -9.61 -22.59 11.46
C PRO A 137 -10.97 -21.94 11.76
N GLN A 138 -10.95 -20.82 12.48
CA GLN A 138 -12.15 -20.06 12.84
C GLN A 138 -11.97 -18.60 12.46
N MET A 139 -13.01 -18.01 11.86
CA MET A 139 -13.06 -16.61 11.46
C MET A 139 -13.28 -15.67 12.66
N THR A 140 -12.37 -15.70 13.61
CA THR A 140 -12.35 -14.82 14.79
C THR A 140 -10.92 -14.57 15.23
N GLY A 141 -10.63 -13.40 15.81
CA GLY A 141 -9.29 -13.01 16.22
C GLY A 141 -8.78 -11.79 15.46
N ALA A 142 -7.54 -11.81 15.01
CA ALA A 142 -6.92 -10.71 14.30
C ALA A 142 -7.52 -10.53 12.90
N TRP A 143 -8.24 -9.41 12.73
CA TRP A 143 -8.90 -9.06 11.47
C TRP A 143 -7.95 -8.33 10.52
N SER A 144 -7.24 -7.32 11.02
CA SER A 144 -6.33 -6.51 10.22
C SER A 144 -5.22 -5.91 11.07
N ASN A 145 -4.17 -5.46 10.39
CA ASN A 145 -3.10 -4.72 11.02
C ASN A 145 -2.78 -3.44 10.21
N TYR A 146 -2.05 -2.52 10.81
CA TYR A 146 -1.53 -1.34 10.15
C TYR A 146 -0.07 -1.13 10.58
N PRO A 147 0.90 -1.48 9.74
CA PRO A 147 2.32 -1.43 10.07
C PRO A 147 3.00 -0.11 9.71
N TYR A 148 2.31 0.85 9.08
CA TYR A 148 2.91 2.02 8.43
C TYR A 148 3.11 3.23 9.35
N PHE A 149 3.09 3.07 10.67
CA PHE A 149 3.39 4.19 11.55
C PHE A 149 4.88 4.54 11.52
N PRO A 150 5.27 5.82 11.38
CA PRO A 150 6.68 6.24 11.40
C PRO A 150 7.41 5.86 12.69
N SER A 151 6.66 5.58 13.76
CA SER A 151 7.22 5.11 15.05
C SER A 151 7.70 3.65 15.02
N GLY A 152 7.39 2.89 13.96
CA GLY A 152 7.60 1.44 13.88
C GLY A 152 6.60 0.63 14.71
N ASN A 153 5.60 1.27 15.31
CA ASN A 153 4.52 0.54 15.97
C ASN A 153 3.57 -0.05 14.93
N ILE A 154 2.95 -1.18 15.28
CA ILE A 154 1.95 -1.86 14.46
C ILE A 154 0.63 -1.84 15.23
N ALA A 155 -0.43 -1.35 14.61
CA ALA A 155 -1.77 -1.52 15.12
C ALA A 155 -2.30 -2.89 14.68
N VAL A 156 -2.91 -3.63 15.60
CA VAL A 156 -3.58 -4.91 15.30
C VAL A 156 -5.00 -4.84 15.83
N SER A 157 -5.98 -5.03 14.95
CA SER A 157 -7.40 -5.06 15.32
C SER A 157 -7.90 -6.50 15.35
N THR A 158 -8.62 -6.85 16.40
CA THR A 158 -9.40 -8.08 16.48
C THR A 158 -10.88 -7.73 16.57
N PHE A 159 -11.76 -8.72 16.60
CA PHE A 159 -13.20 -8.48 16.80
C PHE A 159 -13.53 -7.79 18.11
N THR A 160 -12.69 -7.94 19.12
CA THR A 160 -12.99 -7.48 20.49
C THR A 160 -11.95 -6.56 21.10
N HIS A 161 -10.72 -6.53 20.53
CA HIS A 161 -9.60 -5.79 21.09
C HIS A 161 -8.83 -5.04 19.99
N PHE A 162 -8.11 -4.03 20.44
CA PHE A 162 -7.15 -3.30 19.63
C PHE A 162 -5.81 -3.30 20.37
N PHE A 163 -4.75 -3.69 19.66
CA PHE A 163 -3.40 -3.75 20.22
C PHE A 163 -2.48 -2.77 19.48
N MET A 164 -1.53 -2.21 20.21
CA MET A 164 -0.38 -1.51 19.67
C MET A 164 0.86 -2.30 20.05
N VAL A 165 1.51 -2.89 19.09
CA VAL A 165 2.72 -3.69 19.29
C VAL A 165 3.91 -3.04 18.58
N ARG A 166 5.10 -3.38 19.02
CA ARG A 166 6.34 -2.94 18.38
C ARG A 166 7.23 -4.15 18.19
N PRO A 167 7.65 -4.44 16.95
CA PRO A 167 8.63 -5.48 16.72
C PRO A 167 9.97 -5.13 17.39
N SER A 168 10.77 -6.14 17.72
CA SER A 168 12.15 -5.93 18.11
C SER A 168 12.97 -5.40 16.92
N ASP A 169 14.10 -4.75 17.18
CA ASP A 169 14.95 -4.19 16.13
C ASP A 169 15.40 -5.24 15.09
N SER A 170 15.50 -6.52 15.52
CA SER A 170 15.93 -7.65 14.66
C SER A 170 14.88 -8.05 13.61
N ILE A 171 13.61 -7.68 13.80
CA ILE A 171 12.51 -7.98 12.87
C ILE A 171 11.89 -6.72 12.25
N SER A 172 12.46 -5.55 12.55
CA SER A 172 12.08 -4.32 11.85
C SER A 172 12.44 -4.45 10.36
N PRO A 173 11.60 -3.92 9.46
CA PRO A 173 11.88 -3.98 8.03
C PRO A 173 13.21 -3.30 7.74
N SER A 174 13.94 -3.84 6.77
CA SER A 174 15.09 -3.13 6.21
C SER A 174 14.63 -1.75 5.74
N PRO A 175 15.39 -0.69 6.01
CA PRO A 175 15.01 0.63 5.54
C PRO A 175 14.89 0.55 4.02
N VAL A 176 13.70 0.83 3.51
CA VAL A 176 13.53 1.08 2.09
C VAL A 176 14.43 2.27 1.80
N THR A 177 15.50 2.06 1.08
CA THR A 177 16.15 3.15 0.38
C THR A 177 15.23 3.55 -0.78
N VAL A 178 14.10 4.16 -0.47
CA VAL A 178 13.64 5.20 -1.35
C VAL A 178 14.84 6.14 -1.36
N GLU A 179 15.59 6.22 -2.46
CA GLU A 179 16.30 7.45 -2.71
C GLU A 179 15.21 8.49 -2.50
N ASP A 180 15.25 9.15 -1.35
CA ASP A 180 14.58 10.41 -1.21
C ASP A 180 15.14 11.23 -2.37
N ALA A 181 14.42 11.22 -3.50
CA ALA A 181 14.50 12.36 -4.36
C ALA A 181 14.21 13.48 -3.38
N GLU A 182 15.25 14.23 -3.00
CA GLU A 182 15.08 15.44 -2.21
C GLU A 182 14.04 16.24 -2.98
N VAL A 183 12.78 16.03 -2.62
CA VAL A 183 11.70 16.90 -3.09
C VAL A 183 12.02 18.19 -2.36
N GLU A 184 12.79 19.04 -3.00
CA GLU A 184 12.99 20.41 -2.51
C GLU A 184 11.59 20.96 -2.29
N LEU A 185 11.19 20.99 -1.02
CA LEU A 185 9.86 21.42 -0.63
C LEU A 185 9.73 22.89 -1.01
N ALA A 186 9.00 23.13 -2.07
CA ALA A 186 8.52 24.45 -2.39
C ALA A 186 7.52 24.91 -1.32
N ALA A 187 7.36 26.19 -1.15
CA ALA A 187 6.51 26.74 -0.11
C ALA A 187 5.46 27.70 -0.69
N VAL A 188 4.32 27.77 -0.02
CA VAL A 188 3.20 28.67 -0.34
C VAL A 188 2.86 29.51 0.88
N TYR A 189 2.76 30.83 0.69
CA TYR A 189 2.45 31.80 1.74
C TYR A 189 1.31 32.75 1.31
N PRO A 190 0.48 33.22 2.24
CA PRO A 190 0.27 32.67 3.57
C PRO A 190 -0.36 31.26 3.48
N ASN A 191 -0.22 30.48 4.54
CA ASN A 191 -0.91 29.21 4.66
C ASN A 191 -1.53 29.11 6.07
N PRO A 192 -2.84 29.16 6.21
CA PRO A 192 -3.89 29.18 5.19
C PRO A 192 -3.96 30.46 4.35
N SER A 193 -4.46 30.32 3.11
CA SER A 193 -4.61 31.41 2.15
C SER A 193 -6.10 31.66 1.81
N ARG A 194 -6.43 32.89 1.38
CA ARG A 194 -7.81 33.24 0.99
C ARG A 194 -7.96 33.60 -0.49
N ASN A 195 -7.18 34.55 -0.97
CA ASN A 195 -7.37 35.13 -2.31
C ASN A 195 -6.12 35.02 -3.18
N VAL A 196 -4.95 35.14 -2.58
CA VAL A 196 -3.64 35.16 -3.24
C VAL A 196 -2.68 34.30 -2.47
N ILE A 197 -1.87 33.56 -3.19
CA ILE A 197 -0.71 32.84 -2.66
C ILE A 197 0.55 33.40 -3.27
N GLN A 198 1.60 33.46 -2.48
CA GLN A 198 2.96 33.69 -2.91
C GLN A 198 3.70 32.36 -2.91
N VAL A 199 4.40 32.06 -3.98
CA VAL A 199 5.13 30.79 -4.13
C VAL A 199 6.63 31.04 -4.01
N ALA A 200 7.33 30.11 -3.36
CA ALA A 200 8.78 30.08 -3.22
C ALA A 200 9.32 28.68 -3.47
N GLY A 201 10.54 28.55 -3.97
CA GLY A 201 11.17 27.27 -4.25
C GLY A 201 10.68 26.62 -5.56
N PHE A 202 10.00 27.35 -6.41
CA PHE A 202 9.61 26.93 -7.76
C PHE A 202 10.50 27.56 -8.86
N ASP A 203 11.71 27.92 -8.51
CA ASP A 203 12.62 28.55 -9.46
C ASP A 203 12.91 27.62 -10.64
N GLY A 204 12.79 28.17 -11.86
CA GLY A 204 12.95 27.42 -13.10
C GLY A 204 11.66 26.83 -13.66
N GLU A 205 10.54 26.90 -12.93
CA GLU A 205 9.22 26.52 -13.46
C GLU A 205 8.68 27.57 -14.43
N THR A 206 8.00 27.11 -15.45
CA THR A 206 7.17 27.93 -16.34
C THR A 206 5.71 27.50 -16.31
N HIS A 207 5.45 26.34 -15.75
CA HIS A 207 4.11 25.77 -15.60
C HIS A 207 3.87 25.27 -14.19
N LEU A 208 2.78 25.74 -13.57
CA LEU A 208 2.31 25.28 -12.26
C LEU A 208 0.91 24.66 -12.38
N ALA A 209 0.67 23.56 -11.72
CA ALA A 209 -0.61 22.89 -11.68
C ALA A 209 -1.09 22.71 -10.23
N LEU A 210 -2.37 23.02 -9.97
CA LEU A 210 -3.02 22.89 -8.67
C LEU A 210 -3.95 21.70 -8.68
N TYR A 211 -3.78 20.80 -7.73
CA TYR A 211 -4.58 19.59 -7.55
C TYR A 211 -5.31 19.62 -6.22
N ASP A 212 -6.51 19.06 -6.20
CA ASP A 212 -7.23 18.77 -4.96
C ASP A 212 -6.70 17.48 -4.27
N VAL A 213 -7.29 17.12 -3.14
CA VAL A 213 -6.91 15.92 -2.36
C VAL A 213 -7.18 14.60 -3.08
N ASN A 214 -8.00 14.60 -4.13
CA ASN A 214 -8.31 13.42 -4.94
C ASN A 214 -7.37 13.32 -6.16
N GLY A 215 -6.40 14.24 -6.30
CA GLY A 215 -5.51 14.33 -7.46
C GLY A 215 -6.15 14.92 -8.69
N GLN A 216 -7.34 15.53 -8.60
CA GLN A 216 -8.00 16.19 -9.71
C GLN A 216 -7.38 17.56 -9.95
N LEU A 217 -7.03 17.86 -11.21
CA LEU A 217 -6.54 19.17 -11.62
C LEU A 217 -7.63 20.23 -11.43
N VAL A 218 -7.35 21.25 -10.63
CA VAL A 218 -8.25 22.36 -10.32
C VAL A 218 -7.94 23.60 -11.14
N LYS A 219 -6.64 23.89 -11.30
CA LYS A 219 -6.17 25.07 -12.05
C LYS A 219 -4.75 24.85 -12.54
N SER A 220 -4.40 25.49 -13.66
CA SER A 220 -3.00 25.60 -14.13
C SER A 220 -2.65 27.04 -14.45
N TRP A 221 -1.36 27.32 -14.39
CA TRP A 221 -0.75 28.59 -14.80
C TRP A 221 0.41 28.26 -15.74
N GLU A 222 0.43 28.90 -16.91
CA GLU A 222 1.42 28.68 -17.96
C GLU A 222 2.15 29.98 -18.32
N GLY A 223 3.38 29.84 -18.80
CA GLY A 223 4.17 30.96 -19.28
C GLY A 223 4.64 31.93 -18.19
N LEU A 224 4.67 31.48 -16.95
CA LEU A 224 5.11 32.28 -15.82
C LEU A 224 6.63 32.16 -15.68
N PRO A 225 7.38 33.27 -15.74
CA PRO A 225 8.75 33.27 -15.23
C PRO A 225 8.67 33.17 -13.69
N VAL A 226 8.67 31.92 -13.18
CA VAL A 226 8.60 31.73 -11.73
C VAL A 226 9.93 32.16 -11.11
N SER A 227 9.92 33.33 -10.52
CA SER A 227 10.98 33.79 -9.63
C SER A 227 10.46 33.80 -8.19
N ALA A 228 11.34 33.75 -7.22
CA ALA A 228 10.99 33.81 -5.81
C ALA A 228 10.01 34.97 -5.53
N GLY A 229 8.85 34.65 -4.97
CA GLY A 229 7.81 35.62 -4.59
C GLY A 229 6.71 35.88 -5.62
N LEU A 230 6.55 35.01 -6.64
CA LEU A 230 5.43 35.10 -7.57
C LEU A 230 4.08 35.01 -6.83
N ASN A 231 3.17 35.93 -7.12
CA ASN A 231 1.83 35.93 -6.58
C ASN A 231 0.84 35.27 -7.56
N LEU A 232 0.09 34.28 -7.08
CA LEU A 232 -0.94 33.60 -7.84
C LEU A 232 -2.32 33.87 -7.23
N SER A 233 -3.31 34.21 -8.09
CA SER A 233 -4.69 34.39 -7.64
C SER A 233 -5.37 33.03 -7.49
N ILE A 234 -6.01 32.83 -6.31
CA ILE A 234 -6.81 31.66 -5.94
C ILE A 234 -8.24 32.06 -5.54
N MET A 235 -8.70 33.23 -5.95
CA MET A 235 -10.03 33.77 -5.56
C MET A 235 -11.20 32.84 -5.90
N GLU A 236 -11.09 32.11 -7.00
CA GLU A 236 -12.14 31.21 -7.50
C GLU A 236 -12.03 29.78 -6.94
N ILE A 237 -10.92 29.48 -6.19
CA ILE A 237 -10.67 28.15 -5.66
C ILE A 237 -11.53 27.96 -4.40
N PRO A 238 -12.32 26.86 -4.28
CA PRO A 238 -13.09 26.56 -3.07
C PRO A 238 -12.20 26.38 -1.84
N GLY A 239 -12.78 26.49 -0.63
CA GLY A 239 -12.06 26.16 0.61
C GLY A 239 -11.68 24.67 0.62
N GLY A 240 -10.41 24.35 0.99
CA GLY A 240 -9.93 22.99 0.98
C GLY A 240 -8.40 22.89 1.02
N LEU A 241 -7.90 21.67 1.15
CA LEU A 241 -6.46 21.35 1.07
C LEU A 241 -6.09 21.10 -0.40
N TYR A 242 -4.97 21.69 -0.82
CA TYR A 242 -4.49 21.61 -2.20
C TYR A 242 -3.00 21.31 -2.27
N VAL A 243 -2.58 20.75 -3.40
CA VAL A 243 -1.18 20.53 -3.77
C VAL A 243 -0.87 21.34 -5.02
N LEU A 244 0.10 22.24 -4.93
CA LEU A 244 0.70 22.94 -6.07
C LEU A 244 1.91 22.15 -6.54
N LYS A 245 1.99 21.88 -7.84
CA LYS A 245 3.07 21.13 -8.49
C LYS A 245 3.72 21.95 -9.59
N GLY A 246 5.04 22.01 -9.59
CA GLY A 246 5.84 22.44 -10.73
C GLY A 246 5.95 21.29 -11.74
N LEU A 247 5.66 21.57 -13.01
CA LEU A 247 5.57 20.50 -14.01
C LEU A 247 6.94 20.16 -14.63
N GLU A 248 7.91 21.08 -14.58
CA GLU A 248 9.27 20.85 -15.07
C GLU A 248 10.16 20.14 -14.04
N THR A 249 10.09 20.55 -12.77
CA THR A 249 10.97 20.02 -11.72
C THR A 249 10.31 18.96 -10.85
N GLY A 250 8.99 18.86 -10.88
CA GLY A 250 8.21 17.97 -10.01
C GLY A 250 8.07 18.47 -8.57
N ARG A 251 8.56 19.67 -8.23
CA ARG A 251 8.46 20.28 -6.89
C ARG A 251 7.01 20.42 -6.45
N LEU A 252 6.77 20.22 -5.16
CA LEU A 252 5.44 20.22 -4.57
C LEU A 252 5.35 21.18 -3.39
N ALA A 253 4.19 21.85 -3.25
CA ALA A 253 3.85 22.59 -2.04
C ALA A 253 2.40 22.30 -1.64
N ARG A 254 2.14 22.11 -0.35
CA ARG A 254 0.79 21.90 0.19
C ARG A 254 0.31 23.15 0.90
N PHE A 255 -0.94 23.52 0.68
CA PHE A 255 -1.52 24.66 1.39
C PHE A 255 -3.04 24.53 1.53
N LEU A 256 -3.58 25.25 2.51
CA LEU A 256 -5.00 25.32 2.83
C LEU A 256 -5.61 26.62 2.28
N VAL A 257 -6.70 26.50 1.51
CA VAL A 257 -7.55 27.63 1.14
C VAL A 257 -8.64 27.78 2.20
N ALA A 258 -8.64 28.90 2.92
CA ALA A 258 -9.64 29.25 3.93
C ALA A 258 -10.64 30.27 3.33
N LYS A 259 -11.89 29.91 3.22
CA LYS A 259 -13.00 30.79 2.84
C LYS A 259 -13.97 31.01 3.97
#